data_87c31ac0fda4ddc82f20c700ec77f0b0
#
_entry.id   87c31ac0fda4ddc82f20c700ec77f0b0
#
_cell.length_a   1.000
_cell.length_b   1.000
_cell.length_c   1.000
_cell.angle_alpha   90.00
_cell.angle_beta   90.00
_cell.angle_gamma   90.00
#
_symmetry.space_group_name_H-M   'P 1'
#
loop_
_entity.id
_entity.type
_entity.pdbx_description
1 polymer ?
#
loop_
_entity_poly.entity_id
_entity_poly.type
_entity_poly.pdbx_seq_one_letter_code
_entity_poly.pdbx_strand_id
1 'polypeptide(L)'
;MKWIADNVHRSADIGEPIKILEIRGTEGATPTIERNKGFEEVLAESSGYMIVHSLAGNYTYNGSYEAVMKYFTSADAAKIDVVFCHNDDMALAAADALEKLGFQSGKDIKLVSVDGVKAALDAVQAGRINCVVECNPLFGTQLMKAVGDYFKGEDMPLRIITDEIVFTENSDKGLFKNRKY
;
A
#
# COMPACT_ATOMS: atom_id res chain seq x y z
N MET A 1 2.67 1.45 7.11
CA MET A 1 3.78 1.13 8.03
C MET A 1 3.30 0.40 9.29
N LYS A 2 2.30 0.87 10.02
CA LYS A 2 1.86 0.26 11.30
C LYS A 2 1.60 -1.26 11.18
N TRP A 3 0.86 -1.70 10.16
CA TRP A 3 0.62 -3.13 9.94
C TRP A 3 1.94 -3.92 9.77
N ILE A 4 2.94 -3.36 9.07
CA ILE A 4 4.25 -4.01 8.91
C ILE A 4 4.92 -4.18 10.28
N ALA A 5 4.93 -3.13 11.10
CA ALA A 5 5.51 -3.17 12.43
C ALA A 5 4.83 -4.18 13.38
N ASP A 6 3.52 -4.40 13.20
CA ASP A 6 2.76 -5.33 14.03
C ASP A 6 2.85 -6.80 13.55
N ASN A 7 3.20 -7.06 12.27
CA ASN A 7 3.07 -8.39 11.67
C ASN A 7 4.35 -8.95 11.02
N VAL A 8 5.37 -8.13 10.80
CA VAL A 8 6.61 -8.56 10.15
C VAL A 8 7.78 -8.37 11.09
N HIS A 9 8.26 -9.46 11.67
CA HIS A 9 9.35 -9.45 12.63
C HIS A 9 10.46 -10.41 12.21
N ARG A 10 11.68 -10.11 12.61
CA ARG A 10 12.79 -11.08 12.63
C ARG A 10 13.01 -11.59 14.05
N SER A 11 13.57 -12.80 14.15
CA SER A 11 14.12 -13.29 15.42
C SER A 11 15.14 -12.27 15.95
N ALA A 12 15.10 -11.99 17.24
CA ALA A 12 15.96 -11.01 17.92
C ALA A 12 17.46 -11.27 17.72
N ASP A 13 17.84 -12.50 17.35
CA ASP A 13 19.23 -12.92 17.19
C ASP A 13 19.88 -12.49 15.86
N ILE A 14 19.12 -11.93 14.89
CA ILE A 14 19.63 -11.68 13.53
C ILE A 14 20.20 -10.27 13.36
N GLY A 15 19.87 -9.31 14.23
CA GLY A 15 20.46 -7.96 14.25
C GLY A 15 20.25 -7.10 12.99
N GLU A 16 19.71 -7.67 11.89
CA GLU A 16 19.45 -6.95 10.64
C GLU A 16 18.04 -6.37 10.59
N PRO A 17 17.86 -5.14 10.08
CA PRO A 17 16.53 -4.54 9.92
C PRO A 17 15.69 -5.29 8.89
N ILE A 18 14.37 -5.20 9.00
CA ILE A 18 13.41 -5.55 7.97
C ILE A 18 13.60 -4.57 6.80
N LYS A 19 13.86 -5.11 5.61
CA LYS A 19 14.18 -4.35 4.41
C LYS A 19 12.93 -4.15 3.56
N ILE A 20 12.57 -2.90 3.35
CA ILE A 20 11.37 -2.49 2.64
C ILE A 20 11.77 -1.92 1.28
N LEU A 21 11.16 -2.42 0.22
CA LEU A 21 11.18 -1.82 -1.12
C LEU A 21 9.91 -1.00 -1.28
N GLU A 22 10.05 0.29 -1.56
CA GLU A 22 8.93 1.17 -1.84
C GLU A 22 8.70 1.26 -3.36
N ILE A 23 7.45 1.15 -3.80
CA ILE A 23 7.03 1.42 -5.18
C ILE A 23 6.14 2.65 -5.19
N ARG A 24 6.70 3.75 -5.70
CA ARG A 24 6.10 5.08 -5.65
C ARG A 24 5.22 5.36 -6.84
N GLY A 25 4.18 6.14 -6.58
CA GLY A 25 3.37 6.73 -7.63
C GLY A 25 4.13 7.78 -8.46
N THR A 26 3.41 8.51 -9.29
CA THR A 26 3.96 9.59 -10.13
C THR A 26 4.61 10.66 -9.26
N GLU A 27 5.85 11.01 -9.59
CA GLU A 27 6.60 12.02 -8.84
C GLU A 27 5.90 13.38 -8.89
N GLY A 28 5.88 14.08 -7.74
CA GLY A 28 5.21 15.37 -7.59
C GLY A 28 3.69 15.28 -7.42
N ALA A 29 3.06 14.13 -7.61
CA ALA A 29 1.64 13.97 -7.32
C ALA A 29 1.38 13.99 -5.81
N THR A 30 0.35 14.72 -5.38
CA THR A 30 -0.02 14.84 -3.96
C THR A 30 -0.16 13.48 -3.26
N PRO A 31 -0.85 12.46 -3.83
CA PRO A 31 -0.93 11.15 -3.18
C PRO A 31 0.44 10.48 -2.99
N THR A 32 1.38 10.67 -3.93
CA THR A 32 2.74 10.12 -3.79
C THR A 32 3.47 10.75 -2.62
N ILE A 33 3.39 12.06 -2.49
CA ILE A 33 4.03 12.83 -1.41
C ILE A 33 3.43 12.44 -0.06
N GLU A 34 2.10 12.46 0.05
CA GLU A 34 1.40 12.22 1.32
C GLU A 34 1.50 10.75 1.78
N ARG A 35 1.42 9.77 0.86
CA ARG A 35 1.57 8.35 1.18
C ARG A 35 2.99 8.02 1.65
N ASN A 36 4.02 8.55 0.97
CA ASN A 36 5.40 8.41 1.39
C ASN A 36 5.62 9.06 2.76
N LYS A 37 5.20 10.33 2.94
CA LYS A 37 5.35 11.06 4.19
C LYS A 37 4.72 10.33 5.37
N GLY A 38 3.45 9.90 5.25
CA GLY A 38 2.77 9.16 6.30
C GLY A 38 3.40 7.79 6.59
N PHE A 39 4.03 7.16 5.60
CA PHE A 39 4.79 5.94 5.81
C PHE A 39 6.10 6.21 6.58
N GLU A 40 6.85 7.23 6.18
CA GLU A 40 8.12 7.61 6.81
C GLU A 40 7.94 8.12 8.25
N GLU A 41 6.86 8.85 8.55
CA GLU A 41 6.54 9.31 9.91
C GLU A 41 6.44 8.11 10.89
N VAL A 42 5.70 7.07 10.52
CA VAL A 42 5.58 5.87 11.37
C VAL A 42 6.86 5.03 11.34
N LEU A 43 7.57 5.01 10.21
CA LEU A 43 8.85 4.31 10.10
C LEU A 43 9.89 4.90 11.05
N ALA A 44 9.94 6.22 11.20
CA ALA A 44 10.88 6.91 12.09
C ALA A 44 10.66 6.54 13.59
N GLU A 45 9.43 6.17 13.95
CA GLU A 45 9.08 5.70 15.30
C GLU A 45 9.31 4.18 15.49
N SER A 46 9.62 3.45 14.40
CA SER A 46 9.71 1.98 14.38
C SER A 46 11.16 1.53 14.20
N SER A 47 11.82 1.11 15.28
CA SER A 47 13.18 0.56 15.20
C SER A 47 13.19 -0.80 14.49
N GLY A 48 14.25 -1.09 13.74
CA GLY A 48 14.44 -2.39 13.09
C GLY A 48 13.79 -2.50 11.69
N TYR A 49 13.36 -1.39 11.08
CA TYR A 49 12.81 -1.34 9.73
C TYR A 49 13.54 -0.26 8.92
N MET A 50 13.71 -0.49 7.62
CA MET A 50 14.30 0.51 6.71
C MET A 50 13.79 0.38 5.28
N ILE A 51 13.56 1.50 4.61
CA ILE A 51 13.42 1.54 3.15
C ILE A 51 14.83 1.45 2.57
N VAL A 52 15.10 0.37 1.83
CA VAL A 52 16.41 0.16 1.20
C VAL A 52 16.47 0.72 -0.22
N HIS A 53 15.32 0.81 -0.88
CA HIS A 53 15.21 1.39 -2.22
C HIS A 53 13.78 1.85 -2.52
N SER A 54 13.65 2.86 -3.39
CA SER A 54 12.36 3.34 -3.89
C SER A 54 12.35 3.29 -5.42
N LEU A 55 11.33 2.65 -6.00
CA LEU A 55 11.13 2.50 -7.43
C LEU A 55 9.99 3.40 -7.92
N ALA A 56 10.10 3.94 -9.10
CA ALA A 56 9.02 4.68 -9.76
C ALA A 56 8.08 3.70 -10.48
N GLY A 57 6.88 3.49 -9.95
CA GLY A 57 5.80 2.70 -10.56
C GLY A 57 4.77 3.54 -11.29
N ASN A 58 4.74 4.87 -11.03
CA ASN A 58 3.92 5.88 -11.70
C ASN A 58 2.40 5.59 -11.68
N TYR A 59 1.92 4.92 -10.64
CA TYR A 59 0.52 4.47 -10.51
C TYR A 59 0.04 3.56 -11.63
N THR A 60 0.96 2.87 -12.32
CA THR A 60 0.61 1.97 -13.41
C THR A 60 1.07 0.55 -13.14
N TYR A 61 0.27 -0.42 -13.60
CA TYR A 61 0.62 -1.84 -13.56
C TYR A 61 1.95 -2.10 -14.29
N ASN A 62 2.07 -1.68 -15.56
CA ASN A 62 3.25 -1.95 -16.38
C ASN A 62 4.52 -1.31 -15.80
N GLY A 63 4.44 -0.05 -15.36
CA GLY A 63 5.58 0.64 -14.76
C GLY A 63 6.09 -0.06 -13.51
N SER A 64 5.19 -0.54 -12.65
CA SER A 64 5.56 -1.30 -11.47
C SER A 64 6.14 -2.68 -11.82
N TYR A 65 5.49 -3.42 -12.75
CA TYR A 65 5.97 -4.73 -13.19
C TYR A 65 7.42 -4.65 -13.71
N GLU A 66 7.69 -3.73 -14.63
CA GLU A 66 9.02 -3.54 -15.22
C GLU A 66 10.04 -3.11 -14.17
N ALA A 67 9.68 -2.20 -13.26
CA ALA A 67 10.56 -1.73 -12.21
C ALA A 67 10.95 -2.85 -11.24
N VAL A 68 9.99 -3.68 -10.82
CA VAL A 68 10.23 -4.84 -9.95
C VAL A 68 11.08 -5.88 -10.66
N MET A 69 10.75 -6.25 -11.90
CA MET A 69 11.56 -7.18 -12.69
C MET A 69 13.00 -6.72 -12.82
N LYS A 70 13.21 -5.45 -13.17
CA LYS A 70 14.54 -4.86 -13.29
C LYS A 70 15.31 -4.88 -11.97
N TYR A 71 14.66 -4.53 -10.86
CA TYR A 71 15.28 -4.51 -9.54
C TYR A 71 15.78 -5.90 -9.15
N PHE A 72 14.89 -6.89 -9.14
CA PHE A 72 15.21 -8.24 -8.65
C PHE A 72 16.14 -9.04 -9.57
N THR A 73 16.30 -8.64 -10.83
CA THR A 73 17.29 -9.25 -11.75
C THR A 73 18.63 -8.52 -11.75
N SER A 74 18.74 -7.42 -11.01
CA SER A 74 20.02 -6.68 -10.85
C SER A 74 20.97 -7.44 -9.91
N ALA A 75 22.27 -7.37 -10.20
CA ALA A 75 23.31 -7.93 -9.34
C ALA A 75 23.39 -7.22 -7.97
N ASP A 76 22.90 -5.98 -7.88
CA ASP A 76 22.94 -5.16 -6.67
C ASP A 76 21.63 -5.23 -5.86
N ALA A 77 20.71 -6.14 -6.23
CA ALA A 77 19.43 -6.27 -5.54
C ALA A 77 19.63 -6.70 -4.07
N ALA A 78 19.24 -5.85 -3.13
CA ALA A 78 19.20 -6.23 -1.73
C ALA A 78 18.10 -7.29 -1.51
N LYS A 79 18.28 -8.16 -0.50
CA LYS A 79 17.19 -9.01 -0.03
C LYS A 79 16.06 -8.13 0.50
N ILE A 80 14.84 -8.34 0.01
CA ILE A 80 13.64 -7.60 0.41
C ILE A 80 12.74 -8.49 1.25
N ASP A 81 12.21 -7.94 2.34
CA ASP A 81 11.25 -8.62 3.21
C ASP A 81 9.82 -8.14 2.95
N VAL A 82 9.67 -6.86 2.58
CA VAL A 82 8.37 -6.21 2.34
C VAL A 82 8.44 -5.33 1.10
N VAL A 83 7.39 -5.34 0.29
CA VAL A 83 7.15 -4.35 -0.76
C VAL A 83 5.97 -3.48 -0.33
N PHE A 84 6.17 -2.17 -0.22
CA PHE A 84 5.13 -1.17 -0.02
C PHE A 84 4.83 -0.47 -1.33
N CYS A 85 3.61 -0.59 -1.82
CA CYS A 85 3.14 0.04 -3.06
C CYS A 85 2.18 1.18 -2.73
N HIS A 86 2.35 2.31 -3.41
CA HIS A 86 1.48 3.46 -3.21
C HIS A 86 0.06 3.25 -3.73
N ASN A 87 -0.21 2.23 -4.58
CA ASN A 87 -1.57 1.83 -4.93
C ASN A 87 -1.68 0.34 -5.27
N ASP A 88 -2.92 -0.11 -5.44
CA ASP A 88 -3.27 -1.52 -5.68
C ASP A 88 -2.82 -2.03 -7.05
N ASP A 89 -2.90 -1.24 -8.12
CA ASP A 89 -2.44 -1.65 -9.45
C ASP A 89 -0.94 -1.97 -9.43
N MET A 90 -0.16 -1.15 -8.73
CA MET A 90 1.27 -1.39 -8.57
C MET A 90 1.55 -2.61 -7.70
N ALA A 91 0.73 -2.88 -6.67
CA ALA A 91 0.90 -4.05 -5.81
C ALA A 91 0.54 -5.35 -6.54
N LEU A 92 -0.52 -5.36 -7.35
CA LEU A 92 -0.87 -6.49 -8.21
C LEU A 92 0.24 -6.80 -9.20
N ALA A 93 0.80 -5.78 -9.85
CA ALA A 93 1.94 -5.91 -10.74
C ALA A 93 3.19 -6.44 -10.03
N ALA A 94 3.48 -5.94 -8.83
CA ALA A 94 4.59 -6.41 -8.01
C ALA A 94 4.41 -7.90 -7.64
N ALA A 95 3.19 -8.32 -7.26
CA ALA A 95 2.88 -9.71 -6.99
C ALA A 95 3.15 -10.61 -8.21
N ASP A 96 2.66 -10.21 -9.39
CA ASP A 96 2.86 -10.96 -10.63
C ASP A 96 4.34 -11.03 -11.04
N ALA A 97 5.09 -9.93 -10.87
CA ALA A 97 6.53 -9.89 -11.15
C ALA A 97 7.32 -10.80 -10.20
N LEU A 98 7.02 -10.77 -8.91
CA LEU A 98 7.64 -11.63 -7.90
C LEU A 98 7.37 -13.12 -8.19
N GLU A 99 6.13 -13.48 -8.52
CA GLU A 99 5.76 -14.85 -8.89
C GLU A 99 6.46 -15.30 -10.17
N LYS A 100 6.61 -14.42 -11.16
CA LYS A 100 7.39 -14.69 -12.37
C LYS A 100 8.86 -14.97 -12.08
N LEU A 101 9.40 -14.36 -11.02
CA LEU A 101 10.77 -14.57 -10.54
C LEU A 101 10.93 -15.78 -9.62
N GLY A 102 9.85 -16.49 -9.31
CA GLY A 102 9.85 -17.69 -8.50
C GLY A 102 9.61 -17.48 -7.01
N PHE A 103 9.29 -16.26 -6.57
CA PHE A 103 8.86 -15.99 -5.20
C PHE A 103 7.37 -16.30 -5.00
N GLN A 104 7.00 -16.67 -3.78
CA GLN A 104 5.59 -16.73 -3.37
C GLN A 104 5.21 -15.36 -2.81
N SER A 105 4.53 -14.52 -3.63
CA SER A 105 4.07 -13.20 -3.17
C SER A 105 3.17 -13.31 -1.94
N GLY A 106 3.29 -12.38 -1.02
CA GLY A 106 2.58 -12.41 0.27
C GLY A 106 3.15 -13.39 1.29
N LYS A 107 4.02 -14.32 0.89
CA LYS A 107 4.63 -15.31 1.78
C LYS A 107 6.13 -15.09 1.94
N ASP A 108 6.89 -15.20 0.86
CA ASP A 108 8.34 -14.98 0.87
C ASP A 108 8.68 -13.50 1.02
N ILE A 109 7.87 -12.65 0.37
CA ILE A 109 7.94 -11.19 0.43
C ILE A 109 6.54 -10.68 0.73
N LYS A 110 6.39 -9.90 1.79
CA LYS A 110 5.11 -9.30 2.17
C LYS A 110 4.76 -8.12 1.27
N LEU A 111 3.49 -7.98 0.88
CA LEU A 111 3.00 -6.88 0.06
C LEU A 111 1.97 -6.06 0.82
N VAL A 112 2.17 -4.75 0.80
CA VAL A 112 1.26 -3.76 1.40
C VAL A 112 0.91 -2.72 0.36
N SER A 113 -0.37 -2.35 0.25
CA SER A 113 -0.84 -1.37 -0.71
C SER A 113 -1.89 -0.42 -0.16
N VAL A 114 -2.34 0.50 -1.00
CA VAL A 114 -3.38 1.49 -0.72
C VAL A 114 -4.37 1.49 -1.89
N ASP A 115 -5.62 1.67 -1.65
CA ASP A 115 -6.83 1.98 -2.39
C ASP A 115 -8.00 1.05 -2.00
N GLY A 116 -7.90 -0.25 -2.14
CA GLY A 116 -8.95 -1.21 -1.80
C GLY A 116 -9.84 -1.58 -2.98
N VAL A 117 -9.28 -1.63 -4.19
CA VAL A 117 -10.01 -2.12 -5.36
C VAL A 117 -10.28 -3.63 -5.27
N LYS A 118 -11.37 -4.08 -5.90
CA LYS A 118 -11.79 -5.48 -5.81
C LYS A 118 -10.69 -6.47 -6.13
N ALA A 119 -9.89 -6.24 -7.17
CA ALA A 119 -8.83 -7.15 -7.57
C ALA A 119 -7.74 -7.32 -6.50
N ALA A 120 -7.37 -6.23 -5.81
CA ALA A 120 -6.42 -6.28 -4.71
C ALA A 120 -7.00 -7.00 -3.48
N LEU A 121 -8.29 -6.79 -3.20
CA LEU A 121 -8.97 -7.50 -2.13
C LEU A 121 -9.12 -9.00 -2.41
N ASP A 122 -9.36 -9.39 -3.66
CA ASP A 122 -9.33 -10.80 -4.09
C ASP A 122 -7.90 -11.37 -3.89
N ALA A 123 -6.85 -10.60 -4.18
CA ALA A 123 -5.46 -10.98 -3.95
C ALA A 123 -5.13 -11.10 -2.44
N VAL A 124 -5.73 -10.27 -1.57
CA VAL A 124 -5.62 -10.44 -0.11
C VAL A 124 -6.22 -11.77 0.33
N GLN A 125 -7.42 -12.11 -0.15
CA GLN A 125 -8.06 -13.38 0.18
C GLN A 125 -7.28 -14.60 -0.35
N ALA A 126 -6.55 -14.43 -1.45
CA ALA A 126 -5.67 -15.44 -2.02
C ALA A 126 -4.28 -15.51 -1.33
N GLY A 127 -4.00 -14.60 -0.39
CA GLY A 127 -2.72 -14.54 0.32
C GLY A 127 -1.56 -13.99 -0.51
N ARG A 128 -1.84 -13.36 -1.66
CA ARG A 128 -0.84 -12.74 -2.55
C ARG A 128 -0.45 -11.32 -2.12
N ILE A 129 -1.37 -10.61 -1.51
CA ILE A 129 -1.17 -9.30 -0.86
C ILE A 129 -1.57 -9.48 0.60
N ASN A 130 -0.86 -8.85 1.53
CA ASN A 130 -1.06 -9.06 2.97
C ASN A 130 -1.90 -7.97 3.63
N CYS A 131 -1.78 -6.74 3.13
CA CYS A 131 -2.49 -5.60 3.72
C CYS A 131 -2.83 -4.58 2.63
N VAL A 132 -4.07 -4.13 2.61
CA VAL A 132 -4.55 -3.03 1.78
C VAL A 132 -5.18 -2.00 2.69
N VAL A 133 -4.68 -0.77 2.63
CA VAL A 133 -5.28 0.38 3.31
C VAL A 133 -6.28 1.01 2.36
N GLU A 134 -7.53 1.12 2.78
CA GLU A 134 -8.57 1.72 1.95
C GLU A 134 -8.26 3.20 1.63
N CYS A 135 -8.51 3.62 0.40
CA CYS A 135 -8.71 5.01 0.02
C CYS A 135 -10.08 5.07 -0.66
N ASN A 136 -11.12 5.36 0.11
CA ASN A 136 -12.50 5.23 -0.31
C ASN A 136 -12.88 6.34 -1.32
N PRO A 137 -13.22 6.04 -2.58
CA PRO A 137 -13.60 7.04 -3.57
C PRO A 137 -15.07 7.49 -3.45
N LEU A 138 -15.86 6.87 -2.57
CA LEU A 138 -17.32 7.11 -2.48
C LEU A 138 -17.67 8.28 -1.55
N PHE A 139 -17.03 9.43 -1.73
CA PHE A 139 -17.26 10.63 -0.92
C PHE A 139 -18.32 11.59 -1.50
N GLY A 140 -19.01 11.21 -2.57
CA GLY A 140 -19.99 12.07 -3.24
C GLY A 140 -21.09 12.63 -2.33
N THR A 141 -21.62 11.82 -1.42
CA THR A 141 -22.63 12.28 -0.45
C THR A 141 -22.09 13.35 0.50
N GLN A 142 -20.88 13.16 1.01
CA GLN A 142 -20.20 14.12 1.90
C GLN A 142 -19.91 15.42 1.15
N LEU A 143 -19.42 15.32 -0.09
CA LEU A 143 -19.15 16.46 -0.95
C LEU A 143 -20.42 17.27 -1.22
N MET A 144 -21.51 16.60 -1.61
CA MET A 144 -22.79 17.29 -1.90
C MET A 144 -23.40 17.93 -0.64
N LYS A 145 -23.23 17.30 0.52
CA LYS A 145 -23.61 17.94 1.79
C LYS A 145 -22.81 19.23 2.01
N ALA A 146 -21.48 19.17 1.89
CA ALA A 146 -20.60 20.31 2.05
C ALA A 146 -20.96 21.47 1.09
N VAL A 147 -21.22 21.15 -0.19
CA VAL A 147 -21.70 22.13 -1.19
C VAL A 147 -23.03 22.77 -0.73
N GLY A 148 -23.98 21.97 -0.28
CA GLY A 148 -25.26 22.46 0.23
C GLY A 148 -25.13 23.39 1.44
N ASP A 149 -24.27 23.02 2.38
CA ASP A 149 -24.01 23.81 3.59
C ASP A 149 -23.35 25.16 3.25
N TYR A 150 -22.38 25.15 2.31
CA TYR A 150 -21.76 26.36 1.79
C TYR A 150 -22.77 27.35 1.21
N PHE A 151 -23.69 26.90 0.36
CA PHE A 151 -24.73 27.75 -0.24
C PHE A 151 -25.77 28.25 0.76
N LYS A 152 -25.89 27.63 1.93
CA LYS A 152 -26.73 28.15 3.04
C LYS A 152 -26.00 29.15 3.92
N GLY A 153 -24.71 29.37 3.69
CA GLY A 153 -23.88 30.24 4.52
C GLY A 153 -23.49 29.61 5.87
N GLU A 154 -23.52 28.27 5.96
CA GLU A 154 -23.07 27.54 7.14
C GLU A 154 -21.52 27.50 7.19
N ASP A 155 -20.97 27.45 8.39
CA ASP A 155 -19.53 27.32 8.60
C ASP A 155 -19.03 25.97 8.06
N MET A 156 -17.99 26.02 7.23
CA MET A 156 -17.39 24.84 6.62
C MET A 156 -16.17 24.34 7.39
N PRO A 157 -16.05 23.03 7.64
CA PRO A 157 -14.83 22.49 8.23
C PRO A 157 -13.67 22.60 7.21
N LEU A 158 -12.47 22.90 7.72
CA LEU A 158 -11.27 22.95 6.89
C LEU A 158 -10.89 21.58 6.30
N ARG A 159 -11.38 20.48 6.89
CA ARG A 159 -11.09 19.11 6.49
C ARG A 159 -12.28 18.22 6.81
N ILE A 160 -12.63 17.37 5.85
CA ILE A 160 -13.61 16.29 6.04
C ILE A 160 -12.83 14.98 5.95
N ILE A 161 -12.87 14.19 7.02
CA ILE A 161 -12.19 12.90 7.10
C ILE A 161 -13.21 11.81 6.80
N THR A 162 -12.83 10.86 5.95
CA THR A 162 -13.60 9.63 5.68
C THR A 162 -13.12 8.51 6.58
N ASP A 163 -14.04 7.68 7.04
CA ASP A 163 -13.69 6.43 7.71
C ASP A 163 -13.21 5.42 6.66
N GLU A 164 -12.03 4.85 6.90
CA GLU A 164 -11.38 3.91 5.99
C GLU A 164 -11.02 2.62 6.72
N ILE A 165 -10.94 1.52 5.97
CA ILE A 165 -10.72 0.18 6.50
C ILE A 165 -9.32 -0.30 6.12
N VAL A 166 -8.68 -1.05 7.00
CA VAL A 166 -7.48 -1.82 6.68
C VAL A 166 -7.88 -3.27 6.44
N PHE A 167 -7.69 -3.75 5.21
CA PHE A 167 -8.00 -5.12 4.80
C PHE A 167 -6.77 -6.00 4.94
N THR A 168 -6.96 -7.14 5.59
CA THR A 168 -5.94 -8.18 5.78
C THR A 168 -6.59 -9.55 5.61
N GLU A 169 -5.80 -10.61 5.56
CA GLU A 169 -6.30 -12.00 5.55
C GLU A 169 -7.25 -12.32 6.73
N ASN A 170 -7.10 -11.59 7.85
CA ASN A 170 -7.89 -11.79 9.07
C ASN A 170 -9.14 -10.91 9.13
N SER A 171 -9.38 -10.08 8.12
CA SER A 171 -10.56 -9.21 8.07
C SER A 171 -11.85 -10.02 7.87
N ASP A 172 -12.98 -9.52 8.41
CA ASP A 172 -14.27 -10.15 8.23
C ASP A 172 -14.59 -10.32 6.72
N LYS A 173 -14.95 -11.53 6.33
CA LYS A 173 -15.27 -11.88 4.94
C LYS A 173 -16.45 -11.07 4.37
N GLY A 174 -17.33 -10.55 5.21
CA GLY A 174 -18.42 -9.66 4.81
C GLY A 174 -17.93 -8.34 4.23
N LEU A 175 -16.79 -7.83 4.71
CA LEU A 175 -16.19 -6.58 4.24
C LEU A 175 -15.75 -6.65 2.77
N PHE A 176 -15.38 -7.85 2.28
CA PHE A 176 -14.93 -8.06 0.90
C PHE A 176 -16.09 -8.16 -0.10
N LYS A 177 -17.32 -8.55 0.37
CA LYS A 177 -18.44 -8.88 -0.51
C LYS A 177 -19.19 -7.68 -1.09
N ASN A 178 -19.20 -6.55 -0.40
CA ASN A 178 -20.04 -5.41 -0.71
C ASN A 178 -19.28 -4.23 -1.33
N ARG A 179 -18.13 -4.50 -1.95
CA ARG A 179 -17.32 -3.46 -2.61
C ARG A 179 -18.02 -2.97 -3.88
N LYS A 180 -18.02 -1.64 -4.06
CA LYS A 180 -18.63 -0.97 -5.21
C LYS A 180 -17.59 -0.45 -6.21
N TYR A 181 -16.30 -0.72 -5.94
CA TYR A 181 -15.17 -0.31 -6.79
C TYR A 181 -14.01 -1.30 -6.66
#